data_71d337510374de2b78f953156a5aba20
#
_entry.id   71d337510374de2b78f953156a5aba20
#
_cell.length_a   1.000
_cell.length_b   1.000
_cell.length_c   1.000
_cell.angle_alpha   90.00
_cell.angle_beta   90.00
_cell.angle_gamma   90.00
#
_symmetry.space_group_name_H-M   'P 1'
#
loop_
_entity.id
_entity.type
_entity.pdbx_description
1 polymer ?
#
loop_
_entity_poly.entity_id
_entity_poly.type
_entity_poly.pdbx_seq_one_letter_code
_entity_poly.pdbx_strand_id
1 'polypeptide(L)'
;MKLDNNTGLVLEGGGMRGVFTCGVLDAFMKHNMYFNYVVAVSAGAGNGMSYMSRQPGRARVTNIDYMDKFHFIGLRYLLTQGCIFNAELLYDKVPNEYVPFDYDAYFNNPATFEMVTTNCLTGRPMYLTERHDRQRALDAVRASASLPYVCKITNVDGIPMLDGGIVDSIPVERAMATGHAQNVLVLTRNRGYRKSGHDIKIPHFIYKKYPRLRVALSYRMRVYNEQLALVERLEDEGKVVCIRPERPMEVDRMEKDVAKLQRLYEEGFALGERFCLQHSGEK
;
A
#
# COMPACT_ATOMS: atom_id res chain seq x y z
N MET A 1 -2.22 -23.77 0.21
CA MET A 1 -2.73 -23.16 1.49
C MET A 1 -4.24 -23.13 1.40
N LYS A 2 -4.96 -23.59 2.41
CA LYS A 2 -6.42 -23.47 2.47
C LYS A 2 -6.76 -22.13 3.12
N LEU A 3 -7.62 -21.34 2.46
CA LEU A 3 -8.09 -20.08 3.02
C LEU A 3 -9.16 -20.32 4.09
N ASP A 4 -9.07 -19.60 5.19
CA ASP A 4 -10.05 -19.61 6.27
C ASP A 4 -10.35 -18.16 6.75
N ASN A 5 -11.26 -18.06 7.72
CA ASN A 5 -11.65 -16.75 8.27
C ASN A 5 -10.52 -16.04 9.02
N ASN A 6 -9.42 -16.73 9.33
CA ASN A 6 -8.25 -16.19 10.01
C ASN A 6 -7.08 -15.91 9.04
N THR A 7 -7.27 -16.13 7.74
CA THR A 7 -6.29 -15.79 6.72
C THR A 7 -6.21 -14.27 6.59
N GLY A 8 -5.01 -13.70 6.70
CA GLY A 8 -4.77 -12.27 6.54
C GLY A 8 -4.49 -11.88 5.10
N LEU A 9 -4.74 -10.62 4.75
CA LEU A 9 -4.35 -9.99 3.47
C LEU A 9 -3.31 -8.92 3.72
N VAL A 10 -2.16 -9.03 3.07
CA VAL A 10 -1.03 -8.09 3.17
C VAL A 10 -0.85 -7.39 1.83
N LEU A 11 -0.91 -6.05 1.83
CA LEU A 11 -0.78 -5.24 0.63
C LEU A 11 0.50 -4.41 0.67
N GLU A 12 1.44 -4.76 -0.21
CA GLU A 12 2.72 -4.04 -0.33
C GLU A 12 2.51 -2.61 -0.85
N GLY A 13 3.37 -1.69 -0.41
CA GLY A 13 3.49 -0.36 -0.99
C GLY A 13 4.27 -0.35 -2.31
N GLY A 14 4.04 0.67 -3.16
CA GLY A 14 4.74 0.68 -4.45
C GLY A 14 4.62 1.94 -5.29
N GLY A 15 3.92 2.98 -4.85
CA GLY A 15 3.54 4.11 -5.71
C GLY A 15 2.68 3.60 -6.87
N MET A 16 2.95 4.06 -8.10
CA MET A 16 2.17 3.66 -9.29
C MET A 16 2.25 2.16 -9.63
N ARG A 17 3.23 1.43 -9.10
CA ARG A 17 3.24 -0.04 -9.19
C ARG A 17 2.08 -0.71 -8.45
N GLY A 18 1.50 0.00 -7.46
CA GLY A 18 0.28 -0.43 -6.77
C GLY A 18 -0.96 -0.56 -7.65
N VAL A 19 -0.90 -0.12 -8.92
CA VAL A 19 -1.95 -0.37 -9.92
C VAL A 19 -2.14 -1.87 -10.18
N PHE A 20 -1.08 -2.68 -10.04
CA PHE A 20 -1.21 -4.14 -9.98
C PHE A 20 -2.15 -4.60 -8.87
N THR A 21 -1.95 -4.05 -7.67
CA THR A 21 -2.81 -4.33 -6.51
C THR A 21 -4.26 -3.92 -6.74
N CYS A 22 -4.51 -2.80 -7.48
CA CYS A 22 -5.88 -2.42 -7.86
C CYS A 22 -6.56 -3.55 -8.63
N GLY A 23 -5.88 -4.11 -9.64
CA GLY A 23 -6.42 -5.21 -10.44
C GLY A 23 -6.73 -6.45 -9.60
N VAL A 24 -5.80 -6.86 -8.72
CA VAL A 24 -6.01 -8.01 -7.83
C VAL A 24 -7.23 -7.81 -6.92
N LEU A 25 -7.33 -6.62 -6.29
CA LEU A 25 -8.43 -6.32 -5.37
C LEU A 25 -9.78 -6.21 -6.09
N ASP A 26 -9.82 -5.68 -7.31
CA ASP A 26 -11.03 -5.65 -8.13
C ASP A 26 -11.48 -7.06 -8.52
N ALA A 27 -10.54 -7.97 -8.83
CA ALA A 27 -10.85 -9.38 -9.05
C ALA A 27 -11.40 -10.05 -7.77
N PHE A 28 -10.80 -9.77 -6.61
CA PHE A 28 -11.32 -10.27 -5.33
C PHE A 28 -12.76 -9.79 -5.08
N MET A 29 -13.04 -8.49 -5.28
CA MET A 29 -14.38 -7.93 -5.11
C MET A 29 -15.39 -8.54 -6.10
N LYS A 30 -14.99 -8.76 -7.36
CA LYS A 30 -15.82 -9.45 -8.39
C LYS A 30 -16.23 -10.85 -7.95
N HIS A 31 -15.34 -11.56 -7.27
CA HIS A 31 -15.60 -12.93 -6.77
C HIS A 31 -16.10 -12.98 -5.32
N ASN A 32 -16.48 -11.84 -4.72
CA ASN A 32 -16.90 -11.73 -3.32
C ASN A 32 -15.87 -12.30 -2.33
N MET A 33 -14.58 -12.23 -2.67
CA MET A 33 -13.49 -12.67 -1.80
C MET A 33 -13.05 -11.51 -0.90
N TYR A 34 -13.40 -11.61 0.40
CA TYR A 34 -13.09 -10.61 1.41
C TYR A 34 -12.38 -11.24 2.59
N PHE A 35 -11.35 -10.54 3.09
CA PHE A 35 -10.54 -10.96 4.23
C PHE A 35 -10.94 -10.18 5.49
N ASN A 36 -10.97 -10.87 6.64
CA ASN A 36 -11.33 -10.25 7.92
C ASN A 36 -10.21 -9.40 8.54
N TYR A 37 -9.00 -9.55 8.05
CA TYR A 37 -7.84 -8.75 8.43
C TYR A 37 -7.06 -8.33 7.19
N VAL A 38 -6.80 -7.04 7.09
CA VAL A 38 -6.01 -6.44 6.01
C VAL A 38 -4.98 -5.50 6.61
N VAL A 39 -3.72 -5.66 6.25
CA VAL A 39 -2.65 -4.72 6.60
C VAL A 39 -1.97 -4.22 5.33
N ALA A 40 -1.83 -2.91 5.19
CA ALA A 40 -1.47 -2.29 3.93
C ALA A 40 -0.52 -1.09 4.09
N VAL A 41 0.30 -0.84 3.08
CA VAL A 41 1.34 0.19 3.09
C VAL A 41 1.21 1.09 1.88
N SER A 42 1.29 2.42 2.07
CA SER A 42 1.44 3.40 0.98
C SER A 42 0.34 3.27 -0.09
N ALA A 43 0.70 3.02 -1.34
CA ALA A 43 -0.27 2.76 -2.41
C ALA A 43 -1.18 1.55 -2.09
N GLY A 44 -0.65 0.52 -1.40
CA GLY A 44 -1.46 -0.59 -0.92
C GLY A 44 -2.54 -0.15 0.06
N ALA A 45 -2.24 0.82 0.95
CA ALA A 45 -3.24 1.39 1.86
C ALA A 45 -4.33 2.17 1.10
N GLY A 46 -3.95 2.99 0.12
CA GLY A 46 -4.92 3.69 -0.73
C GLY A 46 -5.86 2.75 -1.50
N ASN A 47 -5.32 1.68 -2.06
CA ASN A 47 -6.10 0.65 -2.77
C ASN A 47 -6.95 -0.17 -1.78
N GLY A 48 -6.39 -0.49 -0.61
CA GLY A 48 -7.08 -1.18 0.46
C GLY A 48 -8.32 -0.42 0.95
N MET A 49 -8.29 0.92 1.00
CA MET A 49 -9.48 1.73 1.31
C MET A 49 -10.66 1.40 0.37
N SER A 50 -10.43 1.35 -0.94
CA SER A 50 -11.48 1.03 -1.92
C SER A 50 -11.99 -0.41 -1.78
N TYR A 51 -11.12 -1.36 -1.44
CA TYR A 51 -11.50 -2.74 -1.15
C TYR A 51 -12.33 -2.85 0.14
N MET A 52 -11.91 -2.15 1.19
CA MET A 52 -12.63 -2.14 2.49
C MET A 52 -14.01 -1.46 2.39
N SER A 53 -14.16 -0.45 1.52
CA SER A 53 -15.45 0.18 1.23
C SER A 53 -16.27 -0.57 0.17
N ARG A 54 -15.79 -1.72 -0.33
CA ARG A 54 -16.46 -2.54 -1.35
C ARG A 54 -16.81 -1.77 -2.62
N GLN A 55 -15.89 -0.92 -3.08
CA GLN A 55 -16.06 -0.09 -4.28
C GLN A 55 -15.17 -0.60 -5.44
N PRO A 56 -15.60 -1.62 -6.20
CA PRO A 56 -14.83 -2.14 -7.33
C PRO A 56 -14.60 -1.06 -8.39
N GLY A 57 -13.43 -1.07 -9.01
CA GLY A 57 -13.02 -0.10 -10.03
C GLY A 57 -12.61 1.28 -9.49
N ARG A 58 -12.96 1.64 -8.25
CA ARG A 58 -12.66 2.96 -7.69
C ARG A 58 -11.15 3.26 -7.67
N ALA A 59 -10.35 2.30 -7.22
CA ALA A 59 -8.89 2.46 -7.19
C ALA A 59 -8.31 2.58 -8.60
N ARG A 60 -8.82 1.85 -9.59
CA ARG A 60 -8.42 1.97 -10.99
C ARG A 60 -8.71 3.37 -11.54
N VAL A 61 -9.94 3.86 -11.39
CA VAL A 61 -10.33 5.23 -11.83
C VAL A 61 -9.40 6.27 -11.22
N THR A 62 -9.11 6.18 -9.92
CA THR A 62 -8.24 7.14 -9.23
C THR A 62 -6.81 7.10 -9.77
N ASN A 63 -6.24 5.90 -9.98
CA ASN A 63 -4.83 5.75 -10.31
C ASN A 63 -4.54 5.80 -11.82
N ILE A 64 -5.50 5.44 -12.68
CA ILE A 64 -5.32 5.40 -14.14
C ILE A 64 -6.05 6.57 -14.80
N ASP A 65 -7.38 6.61 -14.71
CA ASP A 65 -8.18 7.59 -15.45
C ASP A 65 -7.89 9.03 -14.98
N TYR A 66 -7.64 9.21 -13.66
CA TYR A 66 -7.28 10.52 -13.11
C TYR A 66 -5.80 10.86 -13.27
N MET A 67 -4.92 9.87 -13.46
CA MET A 67 -3.57 10.15 -13.93
C MET A 67 -3.60 10.77 -15.32
N ASP A 68 -4.40 10.22 -16.22
CA ASP A 68 -4.58 10.75 -17.58
C ASP A 68 -5.18 12.17 -17.55
N LYS A 69 -6.25 12.35 -16.79
CA LYS A 69 -6.99 13.62 -16.74
C LYS A 69 -6.27 14.75 -16.03
N PHE A 70 -5.65 14.48 -14.89
CA PHE A 70 -5.14 15.53 -13.98
C PHE A 70 -3.64 15.57 -13.85
N HIS A 71 -2.92 14.55 -14.35
CA HIS A 71 -1.45 14.46 -14.24
C HIS A 71 -0.97 14.77 -12.82
N PHE A 72 -1.54 14.08 -11.82
CA PHE A 72 -1.41 14.40 -10.40
C PHE A 72 -0.01 14.13 -9.79
N ILE A 73 1.00 13.81 -10.61
CA ILE A 73 2.41 13.68 -10.20
C ILE A 73 3.24 14.77 -10.88
N GLY A 74 3.93 15.59 -10.11
CA GLY A 74 4.81 16.60 -10.68
C GLY A 74 5.44 17.54 -9.67
N LEU A 75 6.58 18.15 -10.07
CA LEU A 75 7.33 19.11 -9.25
C LEU A 75 6.48 20.32 -8.84
N ARG A 76 5.51 20.74 -9.67
CA ARG A 76 4.59 21.84 -9.32
C ARG A 76 3.90 21.61 -7.98
N TYR A 77 3.50 20.36 -7.68
CA TYR A 77 2.81 20.03 -6.43
C TYR A 77 3.77 19.99 -5.24
N LEU A 78 5.03 19.60 -5.47
CA LEU A 78 6.06 19.71 -4.44
C LEU A 78 6.26 21.17 -4.00
N LEU A 79 6.24 22.12 -4.94
CA LEU A 79 6.40 23.54 -4.66
C LEU A 79 5.15 24.17 -4.02
N THR A 80 3.94 23.81 -4.47
CA THR A 80 2.69 24.41 -4.01
C THR A 80 2.07 23.74 -2.80
N GLN A 81 2.18 22.42 -2.70
CA GLN A 81 1.54 21.62 -1.63
C GLN A 81 2.57 20.90 -0.73
N GLY A 82 3.85 20.89 -1.13
CA GLY A 82 4.92 20.22 -0.41
C GLY A 82 4.86 18.68 -0.50
N CYS A 83 4.26 18.18 -1.57
CA CYS A 83 4.26 16.76 -1.94
C CYS A 83 4.35 16.63 -3.46
N ILE A 84 5.09 15.64 -3.97
CA ILE A 84 5.20 15.38 -5.42
C ILE A 84 3.86 14.98 -6.04
N PHE A 85 2.94 14.47 -5.24
CA PHE A 85 1.57 14.18 -5.62
C PHE A 85 0.65 15.38 -5.33
N ASN A 86 -0.39 15.55 -6.14
CA ASN A 86 -1.46 16.51 -5.86
C ASN A 86 -2.28 16.00 -4.65
N ALA A 87 -1.87 16.40 -3.45
CA ALA A 87 -2.48 15.94 -2.22
C ALA A 87 -3.92 16.43 -2.06
N GLU A 88 -4.23 17.68 -2.48
CA GLU A 88 -5.59 18.22 -2.49
C GLU A 88 -6.51 17.36 -3.38
N LEU A 89 -6.04 17.01 -4.59
CA LEU A 89 -6.82 16.14 -5.47
C LEU A 89 -7.08 14.78 -4.84
N LEU A 90 -6.01 14.09 -4.38
CA LEU A 90 -6.07 12.68 -3.96
C LEU A 90 -6.78 12.47 -2.62
N TYR A 91 -6.63 13.42 -1.68
CA TYR A 91 -7.14 13.26 -0.30
C TYR A 91 -8.30 14.20 0.05
N ASP A 92 -8.75 15.02 -0.90
CA ASP A 92 -9.93 15.86 -0.72
C ASP A 92 -10.90 15.73 -1.90
N LYS A 93 -10.54 16.21 -3.09
CA LYS A 93 -11.49 16.25 -4.22
C LYS A 93 -11.91 14.87 -4.72
N VAL A 94 -10.98 13.92 -4.84
CA VAL A 94 -11.31 12.56 -5.31
C VAL A 94 -12.30 11.88 -4.35
N PRO A 95 -12.04 11.76 -3.05
CA PRO A 95 -12.94 11.04 -2.15
C PRO A 95 -14.24 11.78 -1.84
N ASN A 96 -14.30 13.10 -2.00
CA ASN A 96 -15.47 13.88 -1.62
C ASN A 96 -16.32 14.34 -2.80
N GLU A 97 -15.73 14.52 -4.01
CA GLU A 97 -16.42 15.11 -5.14
C GLU A 97 -16.42 14.23 -6.40
N TYR A 98 -15.25 13.72 -6.82
CA TYR A 98 -15.09 13.12 -8.16
C TYR A 98 -15.38 11.63 -8.20
N VAL A 99 -14.92 10.87 -7.21
CA VAL A 99 -15.25 9.47 -7.01
C VAL A 99 -15.55 9.29 -5.53
N PRO A 100 -16.76 9.65 -5.10
CA PRO A 100 -17.13 9.67 -3.68
C PRO A 100 -16.76 8.37 -3.00
N PHE A 101 -16.12 8.51 -1.83
CA PHE A 101 -15.75 7.37 -1.01
C PHE A 101 -16.94 6.99 -0.14
N ASP A 102 -17.29 5.71 -0.14
CA ASP A 102 -18.36 5.20 0.71
C ASP A 102 -17.85 4.99 2.15
N TYR A 103 -17.91 6.06 2.93
CA TYR A 103 -17.51 6.05 4.33
C TYR A 103 -18.39 5.14 5.17
N ASP A 104 -19.68 5.03 4.83
CA ASP A 104 -20.61 4.20 5.59
C ASP A 104 -20.27 2.71 5.40
N ALA A 105 -20.05 2.27 4.16
CA ALA A 105 -19.59 0.92 3.88
C ALA A 105 -18.23 0.63 4.52
N TYR A 106 -17.30 1.59 4.52
CA TYR A 106 -15.98 1.46 5.13
C TYR A 106 -16.05 1.32 6.66
N PHE A 107 -16.78 2.20 7.34
CA PHE A 107 -16.89 2.20 8.80
C PHE A 107 -17.71 1.04 9.36
N ASN A 108 -18.71 0.57 8.61
CA ASN A 108 -19.52 -0.60 8.98
C ASN A 108 -18.89 -1.94 8.60
N ASN A 109 -17.74 -1.94 7.91
CA ASN A 109 -17.06 -3.18 7.57
C ASN A 109 -16.49 -3.84 8.84
N PRO A 110 -16.85 -5.10 9.16
CA PRO A 110 -16.37 -5.76 10.37
C PRO A 110 -14.88 -6.11 10.34
N ALA A 111 -14.27 -6.18 9.16
CA ALA A 111 -12.88 -6.55 9.00
C ALA A 111 -11.93 -5.49 9.59
N THR A 112 -10.84 -5.92 10.17
CA THR A 112 -9.78 -5.03 10.65
C THR A 112 -8.92 -4.56 9.48
N PHE A 113 -8.74 -3.24 9.36
CA PHE A 113 -7.85 -2.64 8.38
C PHE A 113 -6.77 -1.82 9.06
N GLU A 114 -5.50 -2.21 8.87
CA GLU A 114 -4.33 -1.51 9.40
C GLU A 114 -3.56 -0.81 8.27
N MET A 115 -3.31 0.48 8.44
CA MET A 115 -2.48 1.29 7.54
C MET A 115 -1.12 1.53 8.19
N VAL A 116 -0.05 1.05 7.56
CA VAL A 116 1.31 1.15 8.10
C VAL A 116 1.90 2.53 7.84
N THR A 117 2.42 3.16 8.88
CA THR A 117 3.15 4.42 8.83
C THR A 117 4.49 4.30 9.55
N THR A 118 5.40 5.23 9.29
CA THR A 118 6.66 5.38 10.04
C THR A 118 6.54 6.54 11.01
N ASN A 119 6.59 6.28 12.31
CA ASN A 119 6.68 7.31 13.33
C ASN A 119 8.05 8.02 13.25
N CYS A 120 8.06 9.31 12.93
CA CYS A 120 9.30 10.07 12.75
C CYS A 120 10.10 10.24 14.04
N LEU A 121 9.44 10.23 15.21
CA LEU A 121 10.11 10.39 16.51
C LEU A 121 10.89 9.14 16.91
N THR A 122 10.31 7.96 16.63
CA THR A 122 10.86 6.67 17.07
C THR A 122 11.60 5.93 15.97
N GLY A 123 11.33 6.24 14.67
CA GLY A 123 11.83 5.50 13.54
C GLY A 123 11.25 4.09 13.44
N ARG A 124 10.12 3.81 14.09
CA ARG A 124 9.45 2.50 14.14
C ARG A 124 8.12 2.53 13.38
N PRO A 125 7.61 1.35 12.93
CA PRO A 125 6.30 1.29 12.32
C PRO A 125 5.18 1.61 13.33
N MET A 126 4.11 2.21 12.83
CA MET A 126 2.82 2.32 13.50
C MET A 126 1.75 1.75 12.56
N TYR A 127 0.79 1.07 13.14
CA TYR A 127 -0.32 0.42 12.43
C TYR A 127 -1.60 1.14 12.84
N LEU A 128 -2.10 2.00 11.94
CA LEU A 128 -3.25 2.85 12.20
C LEU A 128 -4.53 2.17 11.74
N THR A 129 -5.54 2.20 12.58
CA THR A 129 -6.90 1.82 12.24
C THR A 129 -7.82 3.03 12.39
N GLU A 130 -8.90 3.10 11.60
CA GLU A 130 -9.93 4.13 11.75
C GLU A 130 -11.30 3.57 11.37
N ARG A 131 -12.32 3.86 12.20
CA ARG A 131 -13.68 3.34 12.01
C ARG A 131 -14.80 4.39 12.20
N HIS A 132 -14.45 5.65 12.48
CA HIS A 132 -15.45 6.64 12.87
C HIS A 132 -15.22 8.02 12.28
N ASP A 133 -13.95 8.43 12.14
CA ASP A 133 -13.57 9.78 11.71
C ASP A 133 -13.06 9.78 10.28
N ARG A 134 -13.82 10.45 9.39
CA ARG A 134 -13.49 10.58 7.96
C ARG A 134 -12.16 11.27 7.73
N GLN A 135 -11.92 12.39 8.44
CA GLN A 135 -10.69 13.13 8.26
C GLN A 135 -9.48 12.34 8.75
N ARG A 136 -9.61 11.68 9.90
CA ARG A 136 -8.54 10.83 10.42
C ARG A 136 -8.24 9.64 9.53
N ALA A 137 -9.26 9.03 8.87
CA ALA A 137 -9.05 7.98 7.87
C ALA A 137 -8.23 8.50 6.67
N LEU A 138 -8.56 9.70 6.16
CA LEU A 138 -7.82 10.34 5.08
C LEU A 138 -6.40 10.73 5.51
N ASP A 139 -6.22 11.23 6.73
CA ASP A 139 -4.89 11.56 7.25
C ASP A 139 -4.03 10.31 7.47
N ALA A 140 -4.60 9.20 7.91
CA ALA A 140 -3.89 7.93 8.08
C ALA A 140 -3.41 7.36 6.73
N VAL A 141 -4.26 7.32 5.71
CA VAL A 141 -3.85 6.84 4.38
C VAL A 141 -2.84 7.80 3.74
N ARG A 142 -3.00 9.12 3.93
CA ARG A 142 -2.04 10.13 3.48
C ARG A 142 -0.69 9.96 4.17
N ALA A 143 -0.67 9.74 5.50
CA ALA A 143 0.56 9.48 6.25
C ALA A 143 1.27 8.22 5.74
N SER A 144 0.51 7.14 5.52
CA SER A 144 1.03 5.88 4.95
C SER A 144 1.69 6.06 3.57
N ALA A 145 1.22 7.03 2.77
CA ALA A 145 1.73 7.33 1.43
C ALA A 145 2.64 8.58 1.36
N SER A 146 3.01 9.19 2.49
CA SER A 146 3.88 10.36 2.54
C SER A 146 5.35 9.98 2.33
N LEU A 147 5.77 9.96 1.07
CA LEU A 147 7.13 9.56 0.67
C LEU A 147 8.20 10.50 1.27
N PRO A 148 9.30 9.95 1.82
CA PRO A 148 10.39 10.76 2.31
C PRO A 148 11.01 11.60 1.20
N TYR A 149 11.50 12.80 1.54
CA TYR A 149 12.14 13.81 0.70
C TYR A 149 11.20 14.55 -0.27
N VAL A 150 10.13 13.93 -0.72
CA VAL A 150 9.24 14.47 -1.76
C VAL A 150 7.82 14.72 -1.26
N CYS A 151 7.53 14.44 -0.01
CA CYS A 151 6.28 14.84 0.67
C CYS A 151 6.59 15.42 2.06
N LYS A 152 5.73 16.32 2.52
CA LYS A 152 5.75 16.82 3.91
C LYS A 152 5.42 15.67 4.87
N ILE A 153 5.95 15.78 6.09
CA ILE A 153 5.55 14.95 7.22
C ILE A 153 4.07 15.21 7.50
N THR A 154 3.28 14.14 7.60
CA THR A 154 1.87 14.18 7.94
C THR A 154 1.71 13.92 9.44
N ASN A 155 0.94 14.75 10.14
CA ASN A 155 0.63 14.53 11.55
C ASN A 155 -0.69 13.78 11.67
N VAL A 156 -0.69 12.69 12.43
CA VAL A 156 -1.90 11.99 12.84
C VAL A 156 -1.87 11.88 14.36
N ASP A 157 -2.91 12.33 15.03
CA ASP A 157 -3.00 12.38 16.50
C ASP A 157 -1.82 13.11 17.18
N GLY A 158 -1.29 14.16 16.53
CA GLY A 158 -0.12 14.90 17.00
C GLY A 158 1.23 14.21 16.78
N ILE A 159 1.25 13.01 16.19
CA ILE A 159 2.47 12.25 15.90
C ILE A 159 2.91 12.51 14.46
N PRO A 160 4.15 12.98 14.22
CA PRO A 160 4.69 13.17 12.88
C PRO A 160 4.99 11.82 12.22
N MET A 161 4.44 11.58 11.03
CA MET A 161 4.53 10.32 10.31
C MET A 161 4.96 10.51 8.86
N LEU A 162 5.61 9.50 8.32
CA LEU A 162 5.94 9.31 6.91
C LEU A 162 5.52 7.91 6.44
N ASP A 163 5.71 7.65 5.14
CA ASP A 163 5.39 6.39 4.45
C ASP A 163 5.89 5.16 5.23
N GLY A 164 4.99 4.20 5.43
CA GLY A 164 5.28 2.96 6.15
C GLY A 164 6.38 2.12 5.48
N GLY A 165 6.53 2.23 4.16
CA GLY A 165 7.57 1.54 3.40
C GLY A 165 9.01 2.01 3.67
N ILE A 166 9.22 2.88 4.66
CA ILE A 166 10.55 3.17 5.20
C ILE A 166 11.01 2.03 6.10
N VAL A 167 10.11 1.50 6.94
CA VAL A 167 10.42 0.55 8.02
C VAL A 167 9.72 -0.79 7.90
N ASP A 168 8.55 -0.83 7.23
CA ASP A 168 7.76 -2.05 7.07
C ASP A 168 7.01 -2.01 5.74
N SER A 169 7.70 -2.39 4.65
CA SER A 169 7.15 -2.34 3.29
C SER A 169 6.23 -3.51 2.97
N ILE A 170 6.41 -4.66 3.64
CA ILE A 170 5.65 -5.90 3.46
C ILE A 170 5.29 -6.43 4.86
N PRO A 171 4.20 -5.95 5.48
CA PRO A 171 3.91 -6.16 6.91
C PRO A 171 3.40 -7.57 7.24
N VAL A 172 4.04 -8.61 6.71
CA VAL A 172 3.69 -10.01 6.97
C VAL A 172 3.94 -10.40 8.43
N GLU A 173 5.04 -9.91 9.03
CA GLU A 173 5.32 -10.17 10.45
C GLU A 173 4.25 -9.55 11.35
N ARG A 174 3.72 -8.36 10.98
CA ARG A 174 2.58 -7.75 11.70
C ARG A 174 1.35 -8.64 11.62
N ALA A 175 0.98 -9.12 10.44
CA ALA A 175 -0.16 -10.02 10.27
C ALA A 175 -0.01 -11.29 11.10
N MET A 176 1.16 -11.91 11.10
CA MET A 176 1.45 -13.10 11.91
C MET A 176 1.38 -12.79 13.42
N ALA A 177 1.93 -11.65 13.85
CA ALA A 177 1.91 -11.23 15.27
C ALA A 177 0.51 -10.90 15.79
N THR A 178 -0.45 -10.60 14.91
CA THR A 178 -1.87 -10.37 15.26
C THR A 178 -2.72 -11.65 15.17
N GLY A 179 -2.08 -12.80 15.00
CA GLY A 179 -2.74 -14.11 15.03
C GLY A 179 -3.08 -14.69 13.66
N HIS A 180 -2.73 -14.01 12.56
CA HIS A 180 -2.99 -14.46 11.20
C HIS A 180 -1.79 -15.27 10.69
N ALA A 181 -1.73 -16.55 11.06
CA ALA A 181 -0.59 -17.42 10.75
C ALA A 181 -0.45 -17.71 9.23
N GLN A 182 -1.56 -17.65 8.49
CA GLN A 182 -1.61 -17.79 7.04
C GLN A 182 -2.01 -16.46 6.40
N ASN A 183 -1.34 -16.09 5.30
CA ASN A 183 -1.57 -14.80 4.66
C ASN A 183 -1.54 -14.90 3.13
N VAL A 184 -2.40 -14.11 2.48
CA VAL A 184 -2.31 -13.79 1.06
C VAL A 184 -1.57 -12.46 0.94
N LEU A 185 -0.49 -12.44 0.18
CA LEU A 185 0.32 -11.24 -0.05
C LEU A 185 0.14 -10.75 -1.47
N VAL A 186 -0.21 -9.49 -1.65
CA VAL A 186 -0.19 -8.83 -2.96
C VAL A 186 1.07 -7.97 -3.04
N LEU A 187 2.02 -8.40 -3.88
CA LEU A 187 3.32 -7.77 -4.01
C LEU A 187 3.43 -6.99 -5.32
N THR A 188 4.25 -5.96 -5.32
CA THR A 188 4.49 -5.08 -6.48
C THR A 188 5.82 -5.35 -7.17
N ARG A 189 6.43 -6.51 -6.90
CA ARG A 189 7.67 -6.97 -7.54
C ARG A 189 7.63 -8.48 -7.76
N ASN A 190 8.24 -8.93 -8.86
CA ASN A 190 8.38 -10.35 -9.18
C ASN A 190 9.27 -11.09 -8.17
N ARG A 191 9.15 -12.41 -8.10
CA ARG A 191 10.01 -13.26 -7.25
C ARG A 191 11.49 -13.06 -7.61
N GLY A 192 12.34 -13.09 -6.61
CA GLY A 192 13.79 -12.91 -6.75
C GLY A 192 14.24 -11.45 -6.89
N TYR A 193 13.32 -10.49 -6.97
CA TYR A 193 13.70 -9.08 -6.97
C TYR A 193 14.42 -8.71 -5.67
N ARG A 194 15.49 -7.88 -5.81
CA ARG A 194 16.16 -7.24 -4.69
C ARG A 194 16.45 -5.78 -5.04
N LYS A 195 16.29 -4.89 -4.08
CA LYS A 195 16.75 -3.52 -4.23
C LYS A 195 18.27 -3.52 -4.28
N SER A 196 18.83 -2.94 -5.33
CA SER A 196 20.26 -2.66 -5.42
C SER A 196 20.61 -1.42 -4.58
N GLY A 197 21.79 -1.41 -4.01
CA GLY A 197 22.35 -0.29 -3.25
C GLY A 197 22.82 -0.72 -1.87
N HIS A 198 23.51 0.21 -1.21
CA HIS A 198 24.05 0.03 0.14
C HIS A 198 23.28 0.88 1.14
N ASP A 199 23.47 0.60 2.42
CA ASP A 199 23.01 1.47 3.50
C ASP A 199 23.59 2.88 3.30
N ILE A 200 22.75 3.90 3.30
CA ILE A 200 23.13 5.28 2.99
C ILE A 200 23.07 6.12 4.26
N LYS A 201 24.19 6.74 4.63
CA LYS A 201 24.18 7.68 5.74
C LYS A 201 23.40 8.95 5.35
N ILE A 202 22.27 9.19 5.99
CA ILE A 202 21.45 10.38 5.75
C ILE A 202 22.12 11.59 6.42
N PRO A 203 22.41 12.68 5.67
CA PRO A 203 23.02 13.89 6.21
C PRO A 203 22.24 14.46 7.40
N HIS A 204 22.97 15.03 8.39
CA HIS A 204 22.38 15.52 9.64
C HIS A 204 21.32 16.61 9.43
N PHE A 205 21.47 17.46 8.42
CA PHE A 205 20.53 18.56 8.15
C PHE A 205 19.20 18.05 7.55
N ILE A 206 19.19 16.87 6.94
CA ILE A 206 17.95 16.22 6.46
C ILE A 206 17.26 15.61 7.67
N TYR A 207 16.01 15.98 7.91
CA TYR A 207 15.24 15.54 9.09
C TYR A 207 15.98 15.76 10.41
N LYS A 208 16.59 16.94 10.59
CA LYS A 208 17.41 17.31 11.77
C LYS A 208 16.70 17.01 13.08
N LYS A 209 15.39 17.26 13.17
CA LYS A 209 14.55 17.01 14.35
C LYS A 209 14.27 15.53 14.62
N TYR A 210 14.56 14.63 13.66
CA TYR A 210 14.17 13.22 13.69
C TYR A 210 15.36 12.27 13.48
N PRO A 211 16.28 12.17 14.45
CA PRO A 211 17.50 11.36 14.29
C PRO A 211 17.20 9.86 14.09
N ARG A 212 16.16 9.33 14.74
CA ARG A 212 15.77 7.92 14.60
C ARG A 212 15.16 7.62 13.21
N LEU A 213 14.40 8.55 12.65
CA LEU A 213 13.93 8.47 11.26
C LEU A 213 15.12 8.40 10.29
N ARG A 214 16.18 9.18 10.49
CA ARG A 214 17.38 9.12 9.63
C ARG A 214 18.04 7.76 9.67
N VAL A 215 18.11 7.14 10.84
CA VAL A 215 18.61 5.75 10.98
C VAL A 215 17.73 4.78 10.20
N ALA A 216 16.40 4.84 10.36
CA ALA A 216 15.48 4.01 9.61
C ALA A 216 15.63 4.17 8.08
N LEU A 217 15.74 5.41 7.60
CA LEU A 217 15.97 5.72 6.19
C LEU A 217 17.30 5.14 5.68
N SER A 218 18.36 5.14 6.51
CA SER A 218 19.66 4.59 6.14
C SER A 218 19.60 3.11 5.82
N TYR A 219 18.83 2.34 6.57
CA TYR A 219 18.71 0.88 6.44
C TYR A 219 17.53 0.38 5.60
N ARG A 220 16.75 1.29 5.06
CA ARG A 220 15.50 1.01 4.35
C ARG A 220 15.63 -0.05 3.25
N MET A 221 16.72 -0.05 2.49
CA MET A 221 16.91 -1.02 1.39
C MET A 221 17.20 -2.42 1.92
N ARG A 222 18.01 -2.51 2.96
CA ARG A 222 18.32 -3.77 3.64
C ARG A 222 17.07 -4.38 4.26
N VAL A 223 16.32 -3.60 5.04
CA VAL A 223 15.06 -4.04 5.68
C VAL A 223 14.09 -4.58 4.63
N TYR A 224 13.93 -3.89 3.51
CA TYR A 224 13.06 -4.37 2.43
C TYR A 224 13.53 -5.71 1.85
N ASN A 225 14.83 -5.88 1.61
CA ASN A 225 15.37 -7.13 1.07
C ASN A 225 15.27 -8.29 2.07
N GLU A 226 15.41 -8.00 3.37
CA GLU A 226 15.18 -8.98 4.46
C GLU A 226 13.71 -9.41 4.49
N GLN A 227 12.76 -8.47 4.33
CA GLN A 227 11.33 -8.80 4.23
C GLN A 227 11.02 -9.67 3.00
N LEU A 228 11.60 -9.36 1.84
CA LEU A 228 11.43 -10.21 0.65
C LEU A 228 11.98 -11.61 0.86
N ALA A 229 13.15 -11.75 1.49
CA ALA A 229 13.73 -13.06 1.81
C ALA A 229 12.87 -13.85 2.80
N LEU A 230 12.30 -13.16 3.80
CA LEU A 230 11.33 -13.76 4.73
C LEU A 230 10.09 -14.26 3.99
N VAL A 231 9.51 -13.42 3.13
CA VAL A 231 8.30 -13.77 2.35
C VAL A 231 8.56 -14.98 1.46
N GLU A 232 9.69 -15.02 0.74
CA GLU A 232 10.03 -16.16 -0.11
C GLU A 232 10.18 -17.45 0.70
N ARG A 233 10.78 -17.38 1.87
CA ARG A 233 10.86 -18.54 2.80
C ARG A 233 9.48 -18.98 3.28
N LEU A 234 8.62 -18.04 3.71
CA LEU A 234 7.26 -18.36 4.16
C LEU A 234 6.40 -18.96 3.04
N GLU A 235 6.62 -18.52 1.81
CA GLU A 235 5.96 -19.07 0.62
C GLU A 235 6.44 -20.51 0.35
N ASP A 236 7.74 -20.77 0.42
CA ASP A 236 8.31 -22.13 0.28
C ASP A 236 7.86 -23.08 1.40
N GLU A 237 7.59 -22.53 2.60
CA GLU A 237 6.99 -23.26 3.74
C GLU A 237 5.46 -23.45 3.64
N GLY A 238 4.80 -22.88 2.61
CA GLY A 238 3.36 -22.94 2.42
C GLY A 238 2.54 -22.11 3.42
N LYS A 239 3.17 -21.19 4.15
CA LYS A 239 2.51 -20.31 5.14
C LYS A 239 1.89 -19.07 4.51
N VAL A 240 2.37 -18.66 3.35
CA VAL A 240 1.82 -17.55 2.59
C VAL A 240 1.63 -17.94 1.13
N VAL A 241 0.69 -17.26 0.47
CA VAL A 241 0.54 -17.28 -1.00
C VAL A 241 0.77 -15.87 -1.51
N CYS A 242 1.65 -15.73 -2.51
CA CYS A 242 1.98 -14.45 -3.09
C CYS A 242 1.35 -14.29 -4.47
N ILE A 243 0.58 -13.23 -4.64
CA ILE A 243 0.12 -12.74 -5.94
C ILE A 243 1.03 -11.58 -6.32
N ARG A 244 1.79 -11.74 -7.40
CA ARG A 244 2.81 -10.77 -7.81
C ARG A 244 3.02 -10.82 -9.33
N PRO A 245 3.57 -9.75 -9.94
CA PRO A 245 3.94 -9.77 -11.35
C PRO A 245 4.83 -10.97 -11.68
N GLU A 246 4.53 -11.66 -12.77
CA GLU A 246 5.29 -12.84 -13.21
C GLU A 246 6.66 -12.47 -13.78
N ARG A 247 6.80 -11.23 -14.27
CA ARG A 247 8.03 -10.71 -14.91
C ARG A 247 8.53 -9.44 -14.22
N PRO A 248 9.80 -9.05 -14.42
CA PRO A 248 10.29 -7.75 -13.97
C PRO A 248 9.40 -6.62 -14.51
N MET A 249 8.97 -5.75 -13.60
CA MET A 249 8.00 -4.72 -13.89
C MET A 249 8.63 -3.54 -14.63
N GLU A 250 7.99 -3.08 -15.71
CA GLU A 250 8.40 -1.91 -16.50
C GLU A 250 7.86 -0.58 -15.93
N VAL A 251 7.01 -0.65 -14.90
CA VAL A 251 6.38 0.51 -14.28
C VAL A 251 7.21 1.02 -13.11
N ASP A 252 7.50 2.30 -13.11
CA ASP A 252 8.19 2.99 -12.03
C ASP A 252 7.22 3.47 -10.94
N ARG A 253 7.78 3.90 -9.77
CA ARG A 253 6.99 4.48 -8.68
C ARG A 253 6.24 5.74 -9.09
N MET A 254 6.75 6.47 -10.04
CA MET A 254 6.24 7.75 -10.54
C MET A 254 5.79 7.63 -11.99
N GLU A 255 5.42 6.44 -12.45
CA GLU A 255 4.97 6.18 -13.81
C GLU A 255 3.77 7.07 -14.17
N LYS A 256 3.77 7.57 -15.39
CA LYS A 256 2.71 8.42 -15.94
C LYS A 256 2.13 7.89 -17.24
N ASP A 257 2.75 6.85 -17.81
CA ASP A 257 2.27 6.21 -19.03
C ASP A 257 1.02 5.37 -18.70
N VAL A 258 -0.13 5.91 -19.09
CA VAL A 258 -1.45 5.32 -18.83
C VAL A 258 -1.59 3.94 -19.48
N ALA A 259 -0.99 3.72 -20.64
CA ALA A 259 -1.04 2.43 -21.31
C ALA A 259 -0.26 1.35 -20.54
N LYS A 260 0.90 1.72 -19.95
CA LYS A 260 1.64 0.81 -19.06
C LYS A 260 0.86 0.51 -17.79
N LEU A 261 0.22 1.54 -17.20
CA LEU A 261 -0.60 1.37 -16.01
C LEU A 261 -1.81 0.47 -16.28
N GLN A 262 -2.48 0.64 -17.42
CA GLN A 262 -3.61 -0.21 -17.81
C GLN A 262 -3.19 -1.67 -17.97
N ARG A 263 -2.09 -1.96 -18.67
CA ARG A 263 -1.57 -3.34 -18.80
C ARG A 263 -1.23 -3.97 -17.44
N LEU A 264 -0.65 -3.17 -16.55
CA LEU A 264 -0.31 -3.63 -15.20
C LEU A 264 -1.55 -3.96 -14.36
N TYR A 265 -2.61 -3.15 -14.48
CA TYR A 265 -3.91 -3.43 -13.88
C TYR A 265 -4.50 -4.75 -14.40
N GLU A 266 -4.49 -4.95 -15.72
CA GLU A 266 -5.02 -6.16 -16.38
C GLU A 266 -4.25 -7.41 -15.94
N GLU A 267 -2.92 -7.34 -15.82
CA GLU A 267 -2.11 -8.43 -15.26
C GLU A 267 -2.53 -8.75 -13.82
N GLY A 268 -2.66 -7.73 -12.97
CA GLY A 268 -3.12 -7.90 -11.59
C GLY A 268 -4.51 -8.50 -11.51
N PHE A 269 -5.44 -8.04 -12.33
CA PHE A 269 -6.80 -8.54 -12.39
C PHE A 269 -6.83 -10.02 -12.81
N ALA A 270 -6.12 -10.39 -13.87
CA ALA A 270 -6.06 -11.78 -14.35
C ALA A 270 -5.46 -12.74 -13.31
N LEU A 271 -4.39 -12.31 -12.61
CA LEU A 271 -3.79 -13.12 -11.56
C LEU A 271 -4.70 -13.23 -10.32
N GLY A 272 -5.41 -12.16 -9.98
CA GLY A 272 -6.42 -12.16 -8.92
C GLY A 272 -7.60 -13.10 -9.26
N GLU A 273 -8.11 -13.08 -10.50
CA GLU A 273 -9.15 -14.00 -10.96
C GLU A 273 -8.69 -15.47 -10.88
N ARG A 274 -7.48 -15.75 -11.38
CA ARG A 274 -6.88 -17.09 -11.30
C ARG A 274 -6.85 -17.59 -9.85
N PHE A 275 -6.40 -16.73 -8.94
CA PHE A 275 -6.35 -17.03 -7.51
C PHE A 275 -7.75 -17.32 -6.95
N CYS A 276 -8.74 -16.47 -7.25
CA CYS A 276 -10.12 -16.68 -6.80
C CYS A 276 -10.70 -18.01 -7.28
N LEU A 277 -10.53 -18.34 -8.56
CA LEU A 277 -11.03 -19.59 -9.13
C LEU A 277 -10.40 -20.83 -8.50
N GLN A 278 -9.11 -20.76 -8.15
CA GLN A 278 -8.41 -21.86 -7.45
C GLN A 278 -8.91 -22.07 -6.02
N HIS A 279 -9.47 -21.04 -5.38
CA HIS A 279 -9.91 -21.09 -3.99
C HIS A 279 -11.44 -20.97 -3.81
N SER A 280 -12.22 -20.93 -4.91
CA SER A 280 -13.70 -20.81 -4.86
C SER A 280 -14.43 -22.04 -4.32
N GLY A 281 -13.77 -23.16 -4.16
CA GLY A 281 -14.35 -24.42 -3.67
C GLY A 281 -14.09 -24.71 -2.19
N GLU A 282 -13.43 -23.80 -1.47
CA GLU A 282 -12.92 -24.05 -0.11
C GLU A 282 -13.73 -23.39 1.02
N LYS A 283 -14.94 -22.87 0.70
CA LYS A 283 -15.87 -22.30 1.69
C LYS A 283 -16.82 -23.33 2.27
#